data_5cccaac0c912304616ba1fdd82533a1a
#
_entry.id   5cccaac0c912304616ba1fdd82533a1a
#
_cell.length_a   1.000
_cell.length_b   1.000
_cell.length_c   1.000
_cell.angle_alpha   90.00
_cell.angle_beta   90.00
_cell.angle_gamma   90.00
#
_symmetry.space_group_name_H-M   'P 1'
#
loop_
_entity.id
_entity.type
_entity.pdbx_description
1 polymer ?
#
loop_
_entity_poly.entity_id
_entity_poly.type
_entity_poly.pdbx_seq_one_letter_code
_entity_poly.pdbx_strand_id
1 'polypeptide(L)' 'MCLGTIGVITEVRDDDGIPMALVDAGTDSTVSACLLTCPGAATGETVLVHCGYVLEVLEEES' A
#
# COMPACT_ATOMS: atom_id res chain seq x y z
N MET A 1 -4.75 -0.51 19.93
CA MET A 1 -4.54 -1.63 19.04
C MET A 1 -4.61 -1.18 17.59
N CYS A 2 -3.57 -1.44 16.84
CA CYS A 2 -3.53 -1.03 15.44
C CYS A 2 -4.16 -2.07 14.55
N LEU A 3 -5.14 -1.64 13.80
CA LEU A 3 -5.76 -2.50 12.81
C LEU A 3 -5.20 -2.15 11.45
N GLY A 4 -5.01 -3.14 10.62
CA GLY A 4 -4.55 -2.90 9.26
C GLY A 4 -5.61 -2.21 8.45
N THR A 5 -5.16 -1.55 7.40
CA THR A 5 -6.03 -0.87 6.46
C THR A 5 -5.85 -1.52 5.09
N ILE A 6 -6.96 -1.82 4.44
CA ILE A 6 -6.92 -2.41 3.11
C ILE A 6 -7.22 -1.33 2.10
N GLY A 7 -6.41 -1.24 1.07
CA GLY A 7 -6.61 -0.25 0.03
C GLY A 7 -5.94 -0.65 -1.27
N VAL A 8 -6.10 0.20 -2.27
CA VAL A 8 -5.56 -0.06 -3.60
C VAL A 8 -4.47 0.95 -3.89
N ILE A 9 -3.35 0.47 -4.39
CA ILE A 9 -2.24 1.34 -4.73
C ILE A 9 -2.62 2.17 -5.96
N THR A 10 -2.55 3.48 -5.83
CA THR A 10 -2.85 4.37 -6.93
C THR A 10 -1.60 4.91 -7.58
N GLU A 11 -0.48 4.94 -6.85
CA GLU A 11 0.75 5.49 -7.39
C GLU A 11 1.92 4.91 -6.61
N VAL A 12 2.99 4.59 -7.31
CA VAL A 12 4.22 4.13 -6.69
C VAL A 12 5.30 5.14 -7.04
N ARG A 13 6.08 5.56 -6.07
CA ARG A 13 7.15 6.50 -6.31
C ARG A 13 8.36 6.12 -5.47
N ASP A 14 9.49 6.65 -5.88
CA ASP A 14 10.74 6.43 -5.20
C ASP A 14 11.10 7.69 -4.45
N ASP A 15 11.12 7.62 -3.13
CA ASP A 15 11.39 8.77 -2.31
C ASP A 15 12.78 8.62 -1.75
N ASP A 16 13.76 9.19 -2.44
CA ASP A 16 15.15 9.19 -2.00
C ASP A 16 15.65 7.76 -1.76
N GLY A 17 15.32 6.86 -2.68
CA GLY A 17 15.75 5.48 -2.58
C GLY A 17 14.81 4.59 -1.80
N ILE A 18 13.78 5.16 -1.21
CA ILE A 18 12.79 4.37 -0.46
C ILE A 18 11.54 4.25 -1.28
N PRO A 19 11.13 3.03 -1.63
CA PRO A 19 9.90 2.87 -2.42
C PRO A 19 8.68 3.15 -1.57
N MET A 20 7.83 4.04 -2.07
CA MET A 20 6.63 4.46 -1.37
C MET A 20 5.44 4.29 -2.29
N ALA A 21 4.29 4.06 -1.71
CA ALA A 21 3.06 3.92 -2.47
C ALA A 21 1.98 4.80 -1.86
N LEU A 22 1.14 5.34 -2.73
CA LEU A 22 -0.07 6.00 -2.29
C LEU A 22 -1.19 4.98 -2.38
N VAL A 23 -1.87 4.77 -1.28
CA VAL A 23 -2.90 3.75 -1.18
C VAL A 23 -4.24 4.42 -0.93
N ASP A 24 -5.19 4.12 -1.77
CA ASP A 24 -6.55 4.62 -1.62
C ASP A 24 -7.30 3.68 -0.68
N ALA A 25 -7.57 4.15 0.50
CA ALA A 25 -8.19 3.33 1.53
C ALA A 25 -9.71 3.52 1.58
N GLY A 26 -10.27 4.07 0.53
CA GLY A 26 -11.72 4.25 0.44
C GLY A 26 -12.09 5.71 0.67
N THR A 27 -13.27 5.98 0.99
CA THR A 27 -13.88 7.30 1.22
C THR A 27 -12.92 8.48 1.39
N ASP A 28 -12.38 8.96 0.28
CA ASP A 28 -11.50 10.13 0.26
C ASP A 28 -10.30 10.00 1.18
N SER A 29 -9.87 8.78 1.39
CA SER A 29 -8.78 8.51 2.30
C SER A 29 -7.60 7.95 1.53
N THR A 30 -6.53 8.72 1.45
CA THR A 30 -5.32 8.27 0.79
C THR A 30 -4.20 8.24 1.81
N VAL A 31 -3.50 7.11 1.90
CA VAL A 31 -2.40 7.00 2.85
C VAL A 31 -1.13 6.68 2.09
N SER A 32 -0.03 7.12 2.67
CA SER A 32 1.28 6.88 2.12
C SER A 32 1.88 5.71 2.87
N ALA A 33 2.39 4.73 2.16
CA ALA A 33 2.91 3.53 2.79
C ALA A 33 4.24 3.15 2.16
N CYS A 34 5.11 2.58 2.98
CA CYS A 34 6.44 2.18 2.54
C CYS A 34 6.39 0.78 1.95
N LEU A 35 7.07 0.58 0.85
CA LEU A 35 7.07 -0.70 0.16
C LEU A 35 8.29 -1.56 0.47
N LEU A 36 9.05 -1.21 1.49
CA LEU A 36 10.26 -1.97 1.79
C LEU A 36 9.98 -3.43 2.10
N THR A 37 8.85 -3.72 2.72
CA THR A 37 8.49 -5.10 3.02
C THR A 37 7.78 -5.79 1.87
N CYS A 38 7.39 -5.03 0.85
CA CYS A 38 6.66 -5.59 -0.28
C CYS A 38 7.08 -4.88 -1.56
N PRO A 39 8.35 -4.97 -1.94
CA PRO A 39 8.87 -4.15 -3.03
C PRO A 39 8.27 -4.47 -4.40
N GLY A 40 7.61 -5.59 -4.54
CA GLY A 40 7.01 -5.96 -5.81
C GLY A 40 5.60 -5.44 -6.02
N ALA A 41 5.05 -4.76 -5.03
CA ALA A 41 3.68 -4.25 -5.17
C ALA A 41 3.60 -3.17 -6.24
N ALA A 42 2.53 -3.17 -6.99
CA ALA A 42 2.38 -2.26 -8.12
C ALA A 42 1.03 -1.58 -8.10
N THR A 43 0.93 -0.53 -8.91
CA THR A 43 -0.31 0.23 -9.04
C THR A 43 -1.45 -0.70 -9.45
N GLY A 44 -2.59 -0.51 -8.81
CA GLY A 44 -3.77 -1.31 -9.10
C GLY A 44 -3.94 -2.49 -8.19
N GLU A 45 -2.93 -2.80 -7.39
CA GLU A 45 -3.01 -3.95 -6.50
C GLU A 45 -3.62 -3.57 -5.17
N THR A 46 -4.38 -4.50 -4.61
CA THR A 46 -4.97 -4.33 -3.30
C THR A 46 -3.96 -4.79 -2.26
N VAL A 47 -3.74 -3.97 -1.26
CA VAL A 47 -2.69 -4.25 -0.28
C VAL A 47 -3.22 -4.04 1.13
N LEU A 48 -2.52 -4.66 2.07
CA LEU A 48 -2.76 -4.46 3.49
C LEU A 48 -1.68 -3.54 4.04
N VAL A 49 -2.11 -2.43 4.61
CA VAL A 49 -1.19 -1.43 5.15
C VAL A 49 -1.32 -1.43 6.67
N HIS A 50 -0.21 -1.43 7.36
CA HIS A 50 -0.20 -1.39 8.81
C HIS A 50 1.02 -0.61 9.27
N CYS A 51 0.79 0.37 10.13
CA CYS A 51 1.86 1.20 10.68
C CYS A 51 2.73 1.86 9.61
N GLY A 52 2.10 2.27 8.51
CA GLY A 52 2.81 2.96 7.44
C GLY A 52 3.58 2.08 6.49
N TYR A 53 3.40 0.76 6.58
CA TYR A 53 4.06 -0.17 5.68
C TYR A 53 3.04 -1.03 4.96
N VAL A 54 3.36 -1.34 3.71
CA VAL A 54 2.59 -2.33 2.97
C VAL A 54 3.09 -3.70 3.40
N LEU A 55 2.23 -4.48 4.07
CA LEU A 55 2.65 -5.75 4.60
C LEU A 55 2.48 -6.89 3.60
N GLU A 56 1.44 -6.82 2.80
CA GLU A 56 1.25 -7.90 1.83
C GLU A 56 0.28 -7.46 0.75
N VAL A 57 0.42 -8.06 -0.41
CA VAL A 57 -0.49 -7.85 -1.52
C VAL A 57 -1.60 -8.87 -1.39
N LEU A 58 -2.83 -8.38 -1.36
CA LEU A 58 -3.99 -9.24 -1.24
C LEU A 58 -4.50 -9.54 -2.63
N GLU A 59 -4.40 -10.78 -3.04
CA GLU A 59 -4.84 -11.15 -4.36
C GLU A 59 -6.28 -11.55 -4.34
N GLU A 60 -7.02 -11.00 -5.26
CA GLU A 60 -8.39 -11.35 -5.40
C GLU A 60 -8.53 -12.47 -6.37
N GLU A 61 -9.00 -13.57 -5.87
CA GLU A 61 -9.28 -14.69 -6.73
C GLU A 61 -10.62 -14.49 -7.35
N SER A 62 -10.69 -14.44 -8.60
CA SER A 62 -12.00 -14.27 -9.23
C SER A 62 -12.48 -15.52 -9.90
#